data_d82838cd709f9c31e364cb9b9fd5b472
#
_entry.id   d82838cd709f9c31e364cb9b9fd5b472
#
_cell.length_a   1.000
_cell.length_b   1.000
_cell.length_c   1.000
_cell.angle_alpha   90.00
_cell.angle_beta   90.00
_cell.angle_gamma   90.00
#
_symmetry.space_group_name_H-M   'P 1'
#
loop_
_entity.id
_entity.type
_entity.pdbx_description
1 polymer ?
#
loop_
_entity_poly.entity_id
_entity_poly.type
_entity_poly.pdbx_seq_one_letter_code
_entity_poly.pdbx_strand_id
1 'polypeptide(L)'
;MRIDILTLFPEMCCEVLRESVIGRARERGCVEINCRNIRDYTLDKHNRVDDSPYGGGTGMIMQVQPIYDCYESLCRDTGTRPHLIYLTPQGKTLTQKRVVELSKLDNIALLCGHYEGIDERVIEEIVDEEISIGDFVVTGGELPALMLADAVVRMLPGVLANEDAFELESHFSSLLEYPQYTRPVEWHGKEVPPVLLSGHHANIEKWRREQSLERTYRRRPDMLEKAELSRKDRAFLSSLKSVD
;
A
#
# COMPACT_ATOMS: atom_id res chain seq x y z
N MET A 1 14.16 -6.92 5.11
CA MET A 1 12.86 -7.44 4.64
C MET A 1 12.99 -7.96 3.21
N ARG A 2 12.26 -9.02 2.86
CA ARG A 2 12.18 -9.55 1.49
C ARG A 2 10.73 -9.52 1.01
N ILE A 3 10.52 -9.15 -0.27
CA ILE A 3 9.21 -9.15 -0.96
C ILE A 3 9.37 -9.93 -2.26
N ASP A 4 8.57 -10.97 -2.47
CA ASP A 4 8.52 -11.71 -3.74
C ASP A 4 7.16 -11.49 -4.41
N ILE A 5 7.15 -11.06 -5.68
CA ILE A 5 5.94 -10.81 -6.46
C ILE A 5 5.77 -11.96 -7.45
N LEU A 6 4.71 -12.74 -7.29
CA LEU A 6 4.33 -13.82 -8.18
C LEU A 6 3.35 -13.26 -9.23
N THR A 7 3.76 -13.18 -10.48
CA THR A 7 3.05 -12.44 -11.53
C THR A 7 3.20 -13.11 -12.90
N LEU A 8 2.33 -12.77 -13.84
CA LEU A 8 2.47 -13.10 -15.25
C LEU A 8 3.30 -12.09 -16.05
N PHE A 9 3.61 -10.91 -15.44
CA PHE A 9 4.25 -9.75 -16.08
C PHE A 9 5.39 -9.19 -15.22
N PRO A 10 6.45 -9.98 -14.97
CA PRO A 10 7.56 -9.55 -14.10
C PRO A 10 8.25 -8.28 -14.58
N GLU A 11 8.38 -8.07 -15.90
CA GLU A 11 9.01 -6.88 -16.47
C GLU A 11 8.26 -5.61 -16.07
N MET A 12 6.92 -5.62 -16.11
CA MET A 12 6.10 -4.50 -15.68
C MET A 12 6.39 -4.10 -14.24
N CYS A 13 6.53 -5.07 -13.35
CA CYS A 13 6.85 -4.81 -11.95
C CYS A 13 8.29 -4.34 -11.79
N CYS A 14 9.25 -4.98 -12.45
CA CYS A 14 10.66 -4.66 -12.33
C CYS A 14 11.00 -3.23 -12.74
N GLU A 15 10.38 -2.70 -13.79
CA GLU A 15 10.63 -1.32 -14.25
C GLU A 15 10.21 -0.30 -13.18
N VAL A 16 9.03 -0.44 -12.59
CA VAL A 16 8.55 0.44 -11.53
C VAL A 16 9.44 0.35 -10.28
N LEU A 17 9.85 -0.86 -9.92
CA LEU A 17 10.65 -1.13 -8.72
C LEU A 17 12.11 -0.68 -8.81
N ARG A 18 12.59 -0.24 -9.97
CA ARG A 18 13.93 0.35 -10.15
C ARG A 18 13.98 1.85 -9.86
N GLU A 19 12.84 2.50 -9.86
CA GLU A 19 12.75 3.96 -9.82
C GLU A 19 12.49 4.51 -8.41
N SER A 20 12.73 5.83 -8.26
CA SER A 20 12.35 6.64 -7.11
C SER A 20 12.89 6.15 -5.75
N VAL A 21 12.06 6.21 -4.71
CA VAL A 21 12.40 5.85 -3.32
C VAL A 21 12.62 4.34 -3.19
N ILE A 22 11.75 3.56 -3.81
CA ILE A 22 11.80 2.09 -3.73
C ILE A 22 13.07 1.54 -4.44
N GLY A 23 13.45 2.09 -5.59
CA GLY A 23 14.68 1.72 -6.28
C GLY A 23 15.91 2.00 -5.41
N ARG A 24 16.01 3.19 -4.83
CA ARG A 24 17.11 3.54 -3.89
C ARG A 24 17.12 2.68 -2.63
N ALA A 25 15.97 2.27 -2.11
CA ALA A 25 15.88 1.37 -0.96
C ALA A 25 16.46 -0.01 -1.27
N ARG A 26 16.20 -0.54 -2.48
CA ARG A 26 16.78 -1.79 -2.99
C ARG A 26 18.29 -1.67 -3.16
N GLU A 27 18.78 -0.61 -3.80
CA GLU A 27 20.22 -0.35 -3.99
C GLU A 27 21.00 -0.27 -2.67
N ARG A 28 20.36 0.32 -1.63
CA ARG A 28 20.95 0.40 -0.28
C ARG A 28 20.82 -0.90 0.53
N GLY A 29 20.13 -1.91 0.02
CA GLY A 29 19.89 -3.16 0.73
C GLY A 29 18.87 -3.07 1.87
N CYS A 30 18.05 -2.00 1.95
CA CYS A 30 16.98 -1.90 2.94
C CYS A 30 15.89 -2.95 2.71
N VAL A 31 15.69 -3.33 1.44
CA VAL A 31 14.73 -4.34 1.01
C VAL A 31 15.25 -5.12 -0.19
N GLU A 32 14.97 -6.42 -0.23
CA GLU A 32 15.12 -7.26 -1.41
C GLU A 32 13.75 -7.47 -2.05
N ILE A 33 13.60 -7.15 -3.35
CA ILE A 33 12.34 -7.36 -4.07
C ILE A 33 12.62 -8.15 -5.34
N ASN A 34 11.94 -9.28 -5.50
CA ASN A 34 12.07 -10.17 -6.64
C ASN A 34 10.71 -10.37 -7.33
N CYS A 35 10.73 -10.53 -8.64
CA CYS A 35 9.55 -10.88 -9.41
C CYS A 35 9.73 -12.27 -10.01
N ARG A 36 8.74 -13.15 -9.80
CA ARG A 36 8.73 -14.52 -10.33
C ARG A 36 7.63 -14.66 -11.37
N ASN A 37 8.00 -15.17 -12.53
CA ASN A 37 7.04 -15.45 -13.59
C ASN A 37 6.31 -16.78 -13.32
N ILE A 38 5.01 -16.71 -13.05
CA ILE A 38 4.18 -17.91 -12.83
C ILE A 38 4.20 -18.84 -14.05
N ARG A 39 4.39 -18.29 -15.26
CA ARG A 39 4.46 -19.10 -16.50
C ARG A 39 5.63 -20.06 -16.55
N ASP A 40 6.70 -19.81 -15.81
CA ASP A 40 7.88 -20.68 -15.77
C ASP A 40 7.62 -22.00 -15.05
N TYR A 41 6.46 -22.10 -14.37
CA TYR A 41 6.06 -23.28 -13.58
C TYR A 41 4.93 -24.09 -14.20
N THR A 42 4.40 -23.68 -15.36
CA THR A 42 3.37 -24.48 -16.03
C THR A 42 3.97 -25.71 -16.70
N LEU A 43 3.22 -26.79 -16.68
CA LEU A 43 3.54 -28.03 -17.41
C LEU A 43 3.01 -28.04 -18.84
N ASP A 44 2.26 -27.00 -19.23
CA ASP A 44 1.73 -26.91 -20.61
C ASP A 44 2.82 -26.49 -21.58
N LYS A 45 2.92 -27.24 -22.71
CA LYS A 45 3.92 -27.02 -23.77
C LYS A 45 3.85 -25.62 -24.44
N HIS A 46 2.73 -24.94 -24.31
CA HIS A 46 2.49 -23.56 -24.82
C HIS A 46 2.54 -22.52 -23.76
N ASN A 47 3.04 -22.85 -22.54
CA ASN A 47 3.12 -21.97 -21.38
C ASN A 47 1.77 -21.36 -20.98
N ARG A 48 0.66 -22.08 -21.18
CA ARG A 48 -0.65 -21.65 -20.69
C ARG A 48 -0.74 -21.83 -19.18
N VAL A 49 -1.34 -20.83 -18.53
CA VAL A 49 -1.50 -20.76 -17.07
C VAL A 49 -2.97 -20.55 -16.69
N ASP A 50 -3.85 -20.56 -17.67
CA ASP A 50 -5.28 -20.27 -17.54
C ASP A 50 -6.12 -21.30 -18.28
N ASP A 51 -7.37 -21.48 -17.85
CA ASP A 51 -8.35 -22.37 -18.48
C ASP A 51 -9.77 -21.85 -18.26
N SER A 52 -10.72 -22.42 -19.00
CA SER A 52 -12.14 -22.08 -18.86
C SER A 52 -12.71 -22.49 -17.49
N PRO A 53 -13.57 -21.66 -16.87
CA PRO A 53 -14.15 -21.97 -15.58
C PRO A 53 -15.10 -23.18 -15.66
N TYR A 54 -15.08 -24.01 -14.63
CA TYR A 54 -16.15 -25.01 -14.44
C TYR A 54 -17.49 -24.31 -14.21
N GLY A 55 -18.55 -24.93 -14.70
CA GLY A 55 -19.89 -24.34 -14.64
C GLY A 55 -20.24 -23.42 -15.79
N GLY A 56 -19.29 -23.17 -16.70
CA GLY A 56 -19.44 -22.25 -17.84
C GLY A 56 -19.27 -20.78 -17.42
N GLY A 57 -19.31 -19.89 -18.39
CA GLY A 57 -19.09 -18.46 -18.22
C GLY A 57 -18.18 -17.88 -19.28
N THR A 58 -18.03 -16.58 -19.30
CA THR A 58 -17.07 -15.87 -20.15
C THR A 58 -15.77 -15.66 -19.37
N GLY A 59 -14.64 -15.63 -20.10
CA GLY A 59 -13.32 -15.40 -19.51
C GLY A 59 -12.58 -16.67 -19.14
N MET A 60 -11.43 -16.51 -18.50
CA MET A 60 -10.49 -17.55 -18.12
C MET A 60 -10.15 -17.41 -16.63
N ILE A 61 -9.69 -18.49 -16.00
CA ILE A 61 -9.23 -18.50 -14.61
C ILE A 61 -7.80 -19.04 -14.57
N MET A 62 -6.95 -18.44 -13.75
CA MET A 62 -5.59 -18.94 -13.57
C MET A 62 -5.61 -20.31 -12.88
N GLN A 63 -4.84 -21.25 -13.45
CA GLN A 63 -4.79 -22.64 -13.00
C GLN A 63 -4.07 -22.80 -11.66
N VAL A 64 -4.46 -23.80 -10.89
CA VAL A 64 -3.88 -24.17 -9.58
C VAL A 64 -2.37 -24.45 -9.70
N GLN A 65 -1.99 -25.37 -10.58
CA GLN A 65 -0.66 -25.96 -10.61
C GLN A 65 0.46 -24.94 -10.83
N PRO A 66 0.42 -24.01 -11.82
CA PRO A 66 1.51 -23.05 -12.02
C PRO A 66 1.69 -22.11 -10.82
N ILE A 67 0.59 -21.69 -10.17
CA ILE A 67 0.64 -20.80 -9.02
C ILE A 67 1.25 -21.54 -7.82
N TYR A 68 0.74 -22.72 -7.52
CA TYR A 68 1.21 -23.57 -6.43
C TYR A 68 2.70 -23.88 -6.56
N ASP A 69 3.15 -24.36 -7.72
CA ASP A 69 4.54 -24.73 -7.96
C ASP A 69 5.48 -23.51 -7.92
N CYS A 70 5.02 -22.34 -8.36
CA CYS A 70 5.75 -21.09 -8.23
C CYS A 70 5.98 -20.72 -6.75
N TYR A 71 4.95 -20.82 -5.92
CA TYR A 71 5.04 -20.54 -4.49
C TYR A 71 5.89 -21.57 -3.76
N GLU A 72 5.71 -22.85 -4.03
CA GLU A 72 6.53 -23.92 -3.46
C GLU A 72 8.02 -23.81 -3.85
N SER A 73 8.30 -23.38 -5.08
CA SER A 73 9.68 -23.07 -5.49
C SER A 73 10.25 -21.90 -4.69
N LEU A 74 9.46 -20.85 -4.46
CA LEU A 74 9.87 -19.73 -3.61
C LEU A 74 10.20 -20.20 -2.19
N CYS A 75 9.35 -21.03 -1.59
CA CYS A 75 9.59 -21.60 -0.26
C CYS A 75 10.87 -22.43 -0.19
N ARG A 76 11.14 -23.25 -1.20
CA ARG A 76 12.39 -24.05 -1.28
C ARG A 76 13.63 -23.17 -1.42
N ASP A 77 13.58 -22.16 -2.32
CA ASP A 77 14.72 -21.28 -2.61
C ASP A 77 15.11 -20.42 -1.40
N THR A 78 14.10 -19.99 -0.62
CA THR A 78 14.32 -19.13 0.57
C THR A 78 14.47 -19.91 1.86
N GLY A 79 14.13 -21.20 1.88
CA GLY A 79 14.09 -22.01 3.10
C GLY A 79 13.04 -21.57 4.12
N THR A 80 12.12 -20.70 3.74
CA THR A 80 11.05 -20.17 4.60
C THR A 80 9.72 -20.15 3.84
N ARG A 81 8.62 -20.14 4.59
CA ARG A 81 7.29 -19.90 4.03
C ARG A 81 6.94 -18.41 4.22
N PRO A 82 7.02 -17.57 3.18
CA PRO A 82 6.62 -16.17 3.28
C PRO A 82 5.12 -16.04 3.47
N HIS A 83 4.68 -14.97 4.15
CA HIS A 83 3.26 -14.63 4.26
C HIS A 83 2.71 -14.27 2.87
N LEU A 84 1.83 -15.14 2.32
CA LEU A 84 1.30 -15.01 0.97
C LEU A 84 0.04 -14.16 0.97
N ILE A 85 0.10 -13.03 0.26
CA ILE A 85 -1.00 -12.08 0.10
C ILE A 85 -1.51 -12.14 -1.33
N TYR A 86 -2.79 -12.46 -1.51
CA TYR A 86 -3.47 -12.37 -2.79
C TYR A 86 -4.11 -11.01 -2.97
N LEU A 87 -3.76 -10.31 -4.06
CA LEU A 87 -4.32 -9.00 -4.41
C LEU A 87 -5.62 -9.18 -5.18
N THR A 88 -6.74 -8.90 -4.52
CA THR A 88 -8.08 -9.15 -5.06
C THR A 88 -9.07 -8.09 -4.58
N PRO A 89 -10.05 -7.67 -5.42
CA PRO A 89 -11.11 -6.76 -4.97
C PRO A 89 -12.04 -7.37 -3.89
N GLN A 90 -11.99 -8.68 -3.68
CA GLN A 90 -12.78 -9.38 -2.64
C GLN A 90 -12.12 -9.31 -1.26
N GLY A 91 -10.83 -8.96 -1.20
CA GLY A 91 -10.07 -8.89 0.03
C GLY A 91 -10.44 -7.70 0.92
N LYS A 92 -9.90 -7.69 2.13
CA LYS A 92 -10.03 -6.54 3.04
C LYS A 92 -9.32 -5.32 2.49
N THR A 93 -9.97 -4.16 2.54
CA THR A 93 -9.36 -2.91 2.07
C THR A 93 -8.09 -2.60 2.87
N LEU A 94 -6.98 -2.35 2.17
CA LEU A 94 -5.70 -1.99 2.75
C LEU A 94 -5.81 -0.70 3.58
N THR A 95 -5.25 -0.74 4.78
CA THR A 95 -5.17 0.44 5.67
C THR A 95 -3.73 0.71 6.06
N GLN A 96 -3.42 1.95 6.46
CA GLN A 96 -2.08 2.31 6.96
C GLN A 96 -1.65 1.44 8.15
N LYS A 97 -2.60 1.09 9.04
CA LYS A 97 -2.34 0.17 10.14
C LYS A 97 -1.83 -1.18 9.64
N ARG A 98 -2.50 -1.75 8.61
CA ARG A 98 -2.07 -3.04 8.05
C ARG A 98 -0.71 -2.96 7.37
N VAL A 99 -0.44 -1.85 6.66
CA VAL A 99 0.89 -1.58 6.08
C VAL A 99 1.99 -1.63 7.16
N VAL A 100 1.78 -0.96 8.29
CA VAL A 100 2.73 -0.97 9.42
C VAL A 100 2.89 -2.36 10.02
N GLU A 101 1.83 -3.17 10.08
CA GLU A 101 1.91 -4.55 10.54
C GLU A 101 2.73 -5.41 9.57
N LEU A 102 2.48 -5.30 8.26
CA LEU A 102 3.20 -6.03 7.21
C LEU A 102 4.69 -5.64 7.14
N SER A 103 5.03 -4.37 7.38
CA SER A 103 6.42 -3.92 7.38
C SER A 103 7.30 -4.52 8.48
N LYS A 104 6.69 -5.19 9.48
CA LYS A 104 7.39 -5.88 10.56
C LYS A 104 7.69 -7.35 10.26
N LEU A 105 7.19 -7.88 9.15
CA LEU A 105 7.47 -9.24 8.71
C LEU A 105 8.82 -9.29 8.01
N ASP A 106 9.53 -10.40 8.17
CA ASP A 106 10.82 -10.62 7.51
C ASP A 106 10.66 -10.83 6.01
N ASN A 107 9.59 -11.53 5.60
CA ASN A 107 9.30 -11.85 4.21
C ASN A 107 7.80 -11.92 3.93
N ILE A 108 7.38 -11.38 2.79
CA ILE A 108 6.04 -11.48 2.24
C ILE A 108 6.11 -11.89 0.77
N ALA A 109 5.08 -12.59 0.31
CA ALA A 109 4.86 -12.87 -1.11
C ALA A 109 3.55 -12.24 -1.56
N LEU A 110 3.55 -11.62 -2.75
CA LEU A 110 2.39 -10.95 -3.33
C LEU A 110 1.96 -11.72 -4.56
N LEU A 111 0.77 -12.32 -4.53
CA LEU A 111 0.19 -13.05 -5.65
C LEU A 111 -0.67 -12.11 -6.49
N CYS A 112 -0.29 -11.94 -7.75
CA CYS A 112 -1.02 -11.15 -8.72
C CYS A 112 -1.96 -12.06 -9.52
N GLY A 113 -3.27 -11.93 -9.30
CA GLY A 113 -4.27 -12.57 -10.16
C GLY A 113 -4.46 -11.81 -11.48
N HIS A 114 -4.97 -12.52 -12.46
CA HIS A 114 -5.32 -11.97 -13.77
C HIS A 114 -6.61 -12.61 -14.29
N TYR A 115 -7.11 -12.16 -15.44
CA TYR A 115 -8.36 -12.65 -16.03
C TYR A 115 -9.56 -12.48 -15.10
N GLU A 116 -10.38 -13.56 -14.89
CA GLU A 116 -11.50 -13.55 -13.94
C GLU A 116 -11.08 -13.89 -12.49
N GLY A 117 -9.79 -14.13 -12.26
CA GLY A 117 -9.20 -14.48 -10.98
C GLY A 117 -8.37 -15.76 -11.02
N ILE A 118 -8.17 -16.34 -9.86
CA ILE A 118 -7.41 -17.59 -9.67
C ILE A 118 -8.34 -18.69 -9.15
N ASP A 119 -7.94 -19.94 -9.34
CA ASP A 119 -8.69 -21.08 -8.83
C ASP A 119 -8.79 -21.02 -7.29
N GLU A 120 -10.00 -21.19 -6.77
CA GLU A 120 -10.32 -21.05 -5.34
C GLU A 120 -9.48 -21.98 -4.45
N ARG A 121 -9.11 -23.16 -4.96
CA ARG A 121 -8.28 -24.12 -4.21
C ARG A 121 -6.89 -23.58 -3.88
N VAL A 122 -6.36 -22.64 -4.67
CA VAL A 122 -5.11 -21.94 -4.34
C VAL A 122 -5.30 -21.04 -3.12
N ILE A 123 -6.45 -20.32 -3.09
CA ILE A 123 -6.77 -19.41 -1.98
C ILE A 123 -6.90 -20.23 -0.70
N GLU A 124 -7.68 -21.30 -0.72
CA GLU A 124 -7.92 -22.17 0.44
C GLU A 124 -6.65 -22.84 0.97
N GLU A 125 -5.69 -23.19 0.10
CA GLU A 125 -4.55 -24.03 0.47
C GLU A 125 -3.31 -23.22 0.88
N ILE A 126 -2.98 -22.13 0.16
CA ILE A 126 -1.70 -21.45 0.36
C ILE A 126 -1.79 -19.95 0.67
N VAL A 127 -2.94 -19.28 0.42
CA VAL A 127 -3.07 -17.84 0.68
C VAL A 127 -3.31 -17.60 2.17
N ASP A 128 -2.49 -16.74 2.77
CA ASP A 128 -2.64 -16.35 4.18
C ASP A 128 -3.58 -15.15 4.35
N GLU A 129 -3.65 -14.27 3.33
CA GLU A 129 -4.45 -13.05 3.39
C GLU A 129 -4.88 -12.58 2.00
N GLU A 130 -6.09 -12.06 1.92
CA GLU A 130 -6.62 -11.36 0.74
C GLU A 130 -6.72 -9.87 1.00
N ILE A 131 -6.10 -9.05 0.11
CA ILE A 131 -6.08 -7.59 0.25
C ILE A 131 -6.64 -6.92 -0.99
N SER A 132 -7.57 -5.96 -0.77
CA SER A 132 -8.06 -5.02 -1.76
C SER A 132 -7.39 -3.66 -1.59
N ILE A 133 -7.08 -2.96 -2.68
CA ILE A 133 -6.59 -1.57 -2.66
C ILE A 133 -7.71 -0.53 -2.70
N GLY A 134 -8.96 -0.95 -2.72
CA GLY A 134 -10.15 -0.07 -2.76
C GLY A 134 -11.33 -0.70 -3.49
N ASP A 135 -12.48 -0.04 -3.44
CA ASP A 135 -13.73 -0.50 -4.02
C ASP A 135 -13.80 -0.22 -5.53
N PHE A 136 -12.86 -0.76 -6.28
CA PHE A 136 -12.79 -0.70 -7.74
C PHE A 136 -11.98 -1.89 -8.28
N VAL A 137 -12.15 -2.18 -9.57
CA VAL A 137 -11.51 -3.31 -10.24
C VAL A 137 -10.47 -2.81 -11.24
N VAL A 138 -9.32 -3.48 -11.29
CA VAL A 138 -8.25 -3.28 -12.27
C VAL A 138 -8.01 -4.57 -13.04
N THR A 139 -7.25 -4.50 -14.13
CA THR A 139 -7.06 -5.62 -15.05
C THR A 139 -6.21 -6.78 -14.51
N GLY A 140 -5.42 -6.53 -13.45
CA GLY A 140 -4.54 -7.54 -12.84
C GLY A 140 -4.01 -7.10 -11.49
N GLY A 141 -3.39 -8.00 -10.76
CA GLY A 141 -2.85 -7.77 -9.42
C GLY A 141 -1.52 -7.02 -9.37
N GLU A 142 -0.87 -6.74 -10.51
CA GLU A 142 0.46 -6.13 -10.57
C GLU A 142 0.49 -4.71 -9.98
N LEU A 143 -0.44 -3.84 -10.40
CA LEU A 143 -0.54 -2.48 -9.85
C LEU A 143 -0.87 -2.49 -8.35
N PRO A 144 -1.87 -3.25 -7.87
CA PRO A 144 -2.10 -3.45 -6.44
C PRO A 144 -0.86 -3.93 -5.67
N ALA A 145 -0.12 -4.91 -6.22
CA ALA A 145 1.10 -5.42 -5.60
C ALA A 145 2.20 -4.35 -5.50
N LEU A 146 2.38 -3.55 -6.53
CA LEU A 146 3.31 -2.43 -6.54
C LEU A 146 2.93 -1.35 -5.52
N MET A 147 1.64 -1.01 -5.40
CA MET A 147 1.14 -0.07 -4.39
C MET A 147 1.38 -0.59 -2.98
N LEU A 148 1.10 -1.86 -2.72
CA LEU A 148 1.34 -2.49 -1.42
C LEU A 148 2.84 -2.54 -1.11
N ALA A 149 3.68 -2.93 -2.06
CA ALA A 149 5.13 -2.97 -1.90
C ALA A 149 5.70 -1.58 -1.58
N ASP A 150 5.29 -0.53 -2.31
CA ASP A 150 5.73 0.85 -2.04
C ASP A 150 5.30 1.29 -0.63
N ALA A 151 4.03 1.07 -0.28
CA ALA A 151 3.49 1.43 1.04
C ALA A 151 4.25 0.73 2.19
N VAL A 152 4.62 -0.54 2.02
CA VAL A 152 5.37 -1.32 3.04
C VAL A 152 6.83 -0.88 3.09
N VAL A 153 7.49 -0.75 1.94
CA VAL A 153 8.93 -0.41 1.85
C VAL A 153 9.23 0.94 2.47
N ARG A 154 8.38 1.94 2.28
CA ARG A 154 8.59 3.27 2.87
C ARG A 154 8.51 3.29 4.40
N MET A 155 7.97 2.23 5.04
CA MET A 155 7.95 2.07 6.50
C MET A 155 9.24 1.45 7.06
N LEU A 156 10.13 0.95 6.20
CA LEU A 156 11.36 0.30 6.63
C LEU A 156 12.42 1.32 7.08
N PRO A 157 13.21 1.00 8.11
CA PRO A 157 14.30 1.86 8.55
C PRO A 157 15.28 2.20 7.41
N GLY A 158 15.73 3.45 7.35
CA GLY A 158 16.69 3.94 6.37
C GLY A 158 16.13 4.17 4.95
N VAL A 159 14.84 3.96 4.70
CA VAL A 159 14.20 4.20 3.40
C VAL A 159 13.88 5.68 3.23
N LEU A 160 13.17 6.28 4.18
CA LEU A 160 12.89 7.71 4.19
C LEU A 160 14.02 8.50 4.86
N ALA A 161 14.25 9.74 4.45
CA ALA A 161 15.30 10.60 4.98
C ALA A 161 15.07 10.98 6.46
N ASN A 162 13.81 11.03 6.89
CA ASN A 162 13.41 11.22 8.28
C ASN A 162 12.52 10.03 8.66
N GLU A 163 12.97 9.22 9.61
CA GLU A 163 12.29 8.00 10.03
C GLU A 163 10.92 8.27 10.67
N ASP A 164 10.73 9.45 11.27
CA ASP A 164 9.46 9.85 11.89
C ASP A 164 8.54 10.63 10.92
N ALA A 165 8.95 10.83 9.64
CA ALA A 165 8.21 11.66 8.70
C ALA A 165 6.78 11.16 8.45
N PHE A 166 6.57 9.84 8.50
CA PHE A 166 5.26 9.22 8.27
C PHE A 166 4.26 9.43 9.42
N GLU A 167 4.71 9.75 10.64
CA GLU A 167 3.82 9.93 11.80
C GLU A 167 2.85 11.11 11.65
N LEU A 168 3.28 12.14 10.91
CA LEU A 168 2.49 13.34 10.64
C LEU A 168 1.68 13.25 9.34
N GLU A 169 1.88 12.19 8.55
CA GLU A 169 1.18 11.99 7.29
C GLU A 169 -0.28 11.55 7.50
N SER A 170 -1.07 11.75 6.45
CA SER A 170 -2.47 11.32 6.43
C SER A 170 -2.61 9.82 6.74
N HIS A 171 -3.64 9.46 7.50
CA HIS A 171 -4.01 8.11 7.92
C HIS A 171 -3.16 7.46 9.01
N PHE A 172 -1.95 7.91 9.30
CA PHE A 172 -1.12 7.31 10.36
C PHE A 172 -1.74 7.51 11.74
N SER A 173 -2.11 8.77 12.06
CA SER A 173 -2.78 9.14 13.32
C SER A 173 -4.31 9.23 13.20
N SER A 174 -4.91 8.62 12.17
CA SER A 174 -6.33 8.74 11.82
C SER A 174 -6.77 10.20 11.57
N LEU A 175 -5.87 11.03 11.09
CA LEU A 175 -6.15 12.40 10.63
C LEU A 175 -5.59 12.60 9.22
N LEU A 176 -6.12 13.61 8.52
CA LEU A 176 -5.51 14.13 7.30
C LEU A 176 -4.37 15.09 7.63
N GLU A 177 -3.34 15.10 6.83
CA GLU A 177 -2.24 16.05 6.95
C GLU A 177 -2.70 17.50 6.77
N TYR A 178 -2.02 18.43 7.45
CA TYR A 178 -2.22 19.86 7.28
C TYR A 178 -1.76 20.37 5.90
N PRO A 179 -2.19 21.57 5.43
CA PRO A 179 -1.76 22.12 4.15
C PRO A 179 -0.27 22.48 4.15
N GLN A 180 0.43 22.06 3.10
CA GLN A 180 1.83 22.36 2.88
C GLN A 180 1.98 23.58 1.96
N TYR A 181 3.00 24.41 2.22
CA TYR A 181 3.33 25.59 1.42
C TYR A 181 4.82 25.60 1.09
N THR A 182 5.16 26.11 -0.09
CA THR A 182 6.52 26.35 -0.54
C THR A 182 6.67 27.74 -1.17
N ARG A 183 7.86 28.08 -1.66
CA ARG A 183 8.13 29.34 -2.34
C ARG A 183 7.41 29.40 -3.70
N PRO A 184 7.01 30.62 -4.13
CA PRO A 184 7.13 31.93 -3.47
C PRO A 184 6.15 32.14 -2.32
N VAL A 185 6.34 33.20 -1.50
CA VAL A 185 5.47 33.55 -0.36
C VAL A 185 4.07 33.93 -0.82
N GLU A 186 3.97 34.59 -1.97
CA GLU A 186 2.69 34.94 -2.60
C GLU A 186 2.58 34.34 -4.00
N TRP A 187 1.41 33.80 -4.33
CA TRP A 187 1.11 33.25 -5.65
C TRP A 187 -0.33 33.62 -6.05
N HIS A 188 -0.48 34.43 -7.09
CA HIS A 188 -1.78 34.90 -7.59
C HIS A 188 -2.67 35.52 -6.50
N GLY A 189 -2.10 36.40 -5.65
CA GLY A 189 -2.79 37.05 -4.55
C GLY A 189 -3.12 36.14 -3.35
N LYS A 190 -2.60 34.91 -3.34
CA LYS A 190 -2.71 33.98 -2.22
C LYS A 190 -1.37 33.93 -1.48
N GLU A 191 -1.40 34.24 -0.20
CA GLU A 191 -0.22 34.27 0.64
C GLU A 191 -0.04 32.98 1.46
N VAL A 192 1.20 32.67 1.77
CA VAL A 192 1.55 31.68 2.80
C VAL A 192 1.07 32.20 4.15
N PRO A 193 0.37 31.39 4.98
CA PRO A 193 -0.07 31.81 6.30
C PRO A 193 1.07 32.41 7.13
N PRO A 194 0.90 33.64 7.71
CA PRO A 194 1.96 34.35 8.42
C PRO A 194 2.58 33.58 9.58
N VAL A 195 1.80 32.69 10.23
CA VAL A 195 2.30 31.82 11.30
C VAL A 195 3.44 30.93 10.85
N LEU A 196 3.43 30.47 9.59
CA LEU A 196 4.48 29.61 9.02
C LEU A 196 5.77 30.38 8.73
N LEU A 197 5.69 31.71 8.61
CA LEU A 197 6.84 32.60 8.37
C LEU A 197 7.42 33.16 9.69
N SER A 198 6.73 32.95 10.82
CA SER A 198 7.08 33.57 12.10
C SER A 198 8.32 32.98 12.79
N GLY A 199 8.75 31.77 12.42
CA GLY A 199 9.80 31.03 13.13
C GLY A 199 9.37 30.51 14.52
N HIS A 200 8.14 30.71 14.94
CA HIS A 200 7.63 30.35 16.28
C HIS A 200 7.12 28.90 16.27
N HIS A 201 8.00 27.93 16.54
CA HIS A 201 7.70 26.50 16.40
C HIS A 201 6.41 26.06 17.10
N ALA A 202 6.18 26.49 18.36
CA ALA A 202 4.97 26.12 19.10
C ALA A 202 3.68 26.60 18.42
N ASN A 203 3.68 27.80 17.83
CA ASN A 203 2.54 28.32 17.10
C ASN A 203 2.33 27.64 15.78
N ILE A 204 3.43 27.26 15.09
CA ILE A 204 3.40 26.48 13.85
C ILE A 204 2.82 25.10 14.11
N GLU A 205 3.25 24.41 15.14
CA GLU A 205 2.72 23.06 15.50
C GLU A 205 1.24 23.13 15.89
N LYS A 206 0.85 24.11 16.67
CA LYS A 206 -0.55 24.34 17.01
C LYS A 206 -1.39 24.55 15.74
N TRP A 207 -0.95 25.44 14.85
CA TRP A 207 -1.63 25.72 13.60
C TRP A 207 -1.73 24.47 12.71
N ARG A 208 -0.65 23.70 12.58
CA ARG A 208 -0.64 22.42 11.83
C ARG A 208 -1.67 21.45 12.38
N ARG A 209 -1.73 21.31 13.71
CA ARG A 209 -2.72 20.44 14.37
C ARG A 209 -4.15 20.91 14.12
N GLU A 210 -4.42 22.18 14.24
CA GLU A 210 -5.75 22.75 13.98
C GLU A 210 -6.15 22.58 12.52
N GLN A 211 -5.24 22.80 11.57
CA GLN A 211 -5.50 22.59 10.15
C GLN A 211 -5.75 21.12 9.80
N SER A 212 -5.02 20.21 10.41
CA SER A 212 -5.23 18.76 10.27
C SER A 212 -6.63 18.35 10.75
N LEU A 213 -7.04 18.84 11.93
CA LEU A 213 -8.37 18.57 12.49
C LEU A 213 -9.49 19.16 11.62
N GLU A 214 -9.36 20.41 11.18
CA GLU A 214 -10.34 21.06 10.31
C GLU A 214 -10.49 20.34 8.97
N ARG A 215 -9.35 19.99 8.32
CA ARG A 215 -9.36 19.22 7.08
C ARG A 215 -10.05 17.87 7.24
N THR A 216 -9.73 17.16 8.31
CA THR A 216 -10.32 15.85 8.59
C THR A 216 -11.82 16.00 8.82
N TYR A 217 -12.24 16.99 9.63
CA TYR A 217 -13.65 17.26 9.87
C TYR A 217 -14.44 17.52 8.58
N ARG A 218 -13.88 18.34 7.67
CA ARG A 218 -14.58 18.72 6.43
C ARG A 218 -14.54 17.64 5.36
N ARG A 219 -13.48 16.83 5.27
CA ARG A 219 -13.25 15.92 4.14
C ARG A 219 -13.43 14.44 4.49
N ARG A 220 -13.09 14.07 5.71
CA ARG A 220 -13.10 12.67 6.17
C ARG A 220 -13.52 12.60 7.64
N PRO A 221 -14.77 13.03 7.95
CA PRO A 221 -15.28 13.02 9.33
C PRO A 221 -15.29 11.61 9.95
N ASP A 222 -15.41 10.56 9.15
CA ASP A 222 -15.30 9.16 9.54
C ASP A 222 -13.97 8.82 10.23
N MET A 223 -12.89 9.52 9.90
CA MET A 223 -11.58 9.30 10.52
C MET A 223 -11.52 9.84 11.95
N LEU A 224 -12.29 10.91 12.28
CA LEU A 224 -12.29 11.46 13.62
C LEU A 224 -12.81 10.51 14.69
N GLU A 225 -13.65 9.56 14.31
CA GLU A 225 -14.17 8.53 15.22
C GLU A 225 -13.06 7.58 15.73
N LYS A 226 -11.99 7.43 14.94
CA LYS A 226 -10.85 6.56 15.21
C LYS A 226 -9.62 7.31 15.73
N ALA A 227 -9.65 8.66 15.66
CA ALA A 227 -8.51 9.50 16.02
C ALA A 227 -8.39 9.69 17.54
N GLU A 228 -7.16 9.66 18.04
CA GLU A 228 -6.86 10.07 19.42
C GLU A 228 -6.91 11.58 19.53
N LEU A 229 -7.98 12.08 20.15
CA LEU A 229 -8.26 13.52 20.29
C LEU A 229 -8.04 13.98 21.73
N SER A 230 -7.16 14.96 21.89
CA SER A 230 -6.96 15.66 23.16
C SER A 230 -8.19 16.51 23.54
N ARG A 231 -8.23 17.00 24.79
CA ARG A 231 -9.28 17.96 25.23
C ARG A 231 -9.28 19.25 24.39
N LYS A 232 -8.08 19.72 23.99
CA LYS A 232 -7.92 20.91 23.13
C LYS A 232 -8.47 20.66 21.73
N ASP A 233 -8.19 19.48 21.15
CA ASP A 233 -8.70 19.11 19.83
C ASP A 233 -10.24 19.07 19.81
N ARG A 234 -10.85 18.48 20.85
CA ARG A 234 -12.33 18.42 20.98
C ARG A 234 -12.95 19.81 21.11
N ALA A 235 -12.31 20.71 21.88
CA ALA A 235 -12.77 22.11 22.00
C ALA A 235 -12.68 22.85 20.66
N PHE A 236 -11.59 22.66 19.91
CA PHE A 236 -11.42 23.24 18.59
C PHE A 236 -12.48 22.72 17.60
N LEU A 237 -12.68 21.39 17.51
CA LEU A 237 -13.72 20.81 16.66
C LEU A 237 -15.13 21.26 17.02
N SER A 238 -15.41 21.50 18.32
CA SER A 238 -16.70 22.05 18.76
C SER A 238 -16.91 23.49 18.29
N SER A 239 -15.84 24.28 18.21
CA SER A 239 -15.92 25.65 17.68
C SER A 239 -16.21 25.67 16.16
N LEU A 240 -15.74 24.71 15.41
CA LEU A 240 -16.05 24.59 13.97
C LEU A 240 -17.53 24.31 13.72
N LYS A 241 -18.14 23.42 14.54
CA LYS A 241 -19.58 23.08 14.44
C LYS A 241 -20.52 24.24 14.72
N SER A 242 -20.07 25.30 15.42
CA SER A 242 -20.87 26.46 15.73
C SER A 242 -20.83 27.55 14.63
N VAL A 243 -20.02 27.37 13.60
CA VAL A 243 -19.84 28.34 12.50
C VAL A 243 -20.49 27.83 11.17
N ASP A 244 -20.73 26.52 11.08
CA ASP A 244 -21.50 25.88 9.99
C ASP A 244 -23.00 25.90 10.34
#